data_f4d5e2cb7c9b678e6cce4d04f9492316
#
_entry.id   f4d5e2cb7c9b678e6cce4d04f9492316
#
_cell.length_a   1.000
_cell.length_b   1.000
_cell.length_c   1.000
_cell.angle_alpha   90.00
_cell.angle_beta   90.00
_cell.angle_gamma   90.00
#
_symmetry.space_group_name_H-M   'P 1'
#
loop_
_entity.id
_entity.type
_entity.pdbx_description
1 polymer ?
#
loop_
_entity_poly.entity_id
_entity_poly.type
_entity_poly.pdbx_seq_one_letter_code
_entity_poly.pdbx_strand_id
1 'polypeptide(L)'
;MIEAKGLTRTFKSRKRTVQAVRGVDLTVDDGEIVGFLGPNGAGKTTTLRMLTTLLRPTSGTAMVAGADLLRDPLAVRKRIGYVPQAIGQTQGGTSDMCLVIEELLDQAEAYRIDRAEAVRRAAQLVKQLDLTGLDQRLVKTLSGGQRRRLEIALGLVHQPPLVFLDEPTTGLDPQSRSNMWEHIRALRADLGTTVFLTTHYLDEADALCDRVFIVDHGVIAATGTPDELKRQVSGDVVTLRVNGATEAARALLAMQPIVRELSVADEELRLTVEHGEEALPVLLRVLDGAGITMSAISLSRPTLDDVFLTLTGRSLRDDSPGGGDAVGAAAELAGAGAGTGSKE
;
A
#
# COMPACT_ATOMS: atom_id res chain seq x y z
N MET A 1 6.67 2.07 16.33
CA MET A 1 6.75 3.35 15.57
C MET A 1 5.43 4.11 15.56
N ILE A 2 4.29 3.46 15.34
CA ILE A 2 2.96 4.08 15.43
C ILE A 2 2.08 3.28 16.37
N GLU A 3 1.33 3.95 17.25
CA GLU A 3 0.26 3.37 18.05
C GLU A 3 -0.96 4.29 17.95
N ALA A 4 -2.02 3.82 17.31
CA ALA A 4 -3.27 4.57 17.16
C ALA A 4 -4.44 3.79 17.75
N LYS A 5 -5.33 4.48 18.46
CA LYS A 5 -6.50 3.90 19.14
C LYS A 5 -7.74 4.72 18.87
N GLY A 6 -8.75 4.06 18.30
CA GLY A 6 -10.08 4.62 18.06
C GLY A 6 -10.07 5.87 17.18
N LEU A 7 -9.13 5.97 16.21
CA LEU A 7 -9.08 7.14 15.35
C LEU A 7 -10.33 7.25 14.49
N THR A 8 -11.00 8.40 14.57
CA THR A 8 -12.17 8.68 13.73
C THR A 8 -12.01 10.00 12.99
N ARG A 9 -12.65 10.09 11.83
CA ARG A 9 -12.83 11.36 11.13
C ARG A 9 -14.19 11.48 10.49
N THR A 10 -14.92 12.50 10.92
CA THR A 10 -16.23 12.88 10.37
C THR A 10 -16.14 14.26 9.74
N PHE A 11 -16.50 14.35 8.48
CA PHE A 11 -16.66 15.62 7.76
C PHE A 11 -18.14 16.02 7.80
N LYS A 12 -18.40 17.24 8.24
CA LYS A 12 -19.75 17.81 8.31
C LYS A 12 -19.88 18.93 7.30
N SER A 13 -20.87 18.85 6.43
CA SER A 13 -21.30 19.90 5.52
C SER A 13 -22.76 20.25 5.82
N ARG A 14 -23.23 21.41 5.33
CA ARG A 14 -24.64 21.83 5.51
C ARG A 14 -25.66 20.79 5.02
N LYS A 15 -25.29 19.95 4.04
CA LYS A 15 -26.20 18.96 3.42
C LYS A 15 -25.87 17.51 3.75
N ARG A 16 -24.65 17.19 4.25
CA ARG A 16 -24.21 15.80 4.41
C ARG A 16 -23.17 15.68 5.53
N THR A 17 -23.28 14.59 6.28
CA THR A 17 -22.25 14.15 7.21
C THR A 17 -21.62 12.86 6.65
N VAL A 18 -20.30 12.85 6.49
CA VAL A 18 -19.54 11.69 5.98
C VAL A 18 -18.55 11.26 7.04
N GLN A 19 -18.70 10.05 7.53
CA GLN A 19 -17.75 9.43 8.44
C GLN A 19 -16.70 8.67 7.62
N ALA A 20 -15.61 9.35 7.30
CA ALA A 20 -14.57 8.80 6.44
C ALA A 20 -13.66 7.78 7.16
N VAL A 21 -13.52 7.89 8.49
CA VAL A 21 -12.78 6.94 9.34
C VAL A 21 -13.62 6.67 10.58
N ARG A 22 -13.83 5.38 10.92
CA ARG A 22 -14.87 4.92 11.87
C ARG A 22 -14.33 4.21 13.10
N GLY A 23 -13.10 4.52 13.52
CA GLY A 23 -12.47 3.88 14.68
C GLY A 23 -11.35 2.93 14.24
N VAL A 24 -10.28 3.51 13.73
CA VAL A 24 -9.10 2.76 13.30
C VAL A 24 -8.16 2.57 14.49
N ASP A 25 -7.86 1.30 14.79
CA ASP A 25 -6.81 0.87 15.71
C ASP A 25 -5.68 0.26 14.89
N LEU A 26 -4.46 0.78 15.04
CA LEU A 26 -3.30 0.23 14.34
C LEU A 26 -2.01 0.42 15.13
N THR A 27 -1.10 -0.54 14.96
CA THR A 27 0.26 -0.48 15.49
C THR A 27 1.24 -0.72 14.35
N VAL A 28 2.36 0.00 14.32
CA VAL A 28 3.44 -0.20 13.35
C VAL A 28 4.76 -0.27 14.12
N ASP A 29 5.53 -1.31 13.87
CA ASP A 29 6.82 -1.54 14.50
C ASP A 29 7.94 -0.77 13.80
N ASP A 30 9.08 -0.63 14.46
CA ASP A 30 10.24 0.06 13.90
C ASP A 30 10.87 -0.78 12.77
N GLY A 31 11.23 -0.14 11.67
CA GLY A 31 11.85 -0.79 10.52
C GLY A 31 10.91 -1.66 9.68
N GLU A 32 9.60 -1.56 9.87
CA GLU A 32 8.57 -2.29 9.12
C GLU A 32 8.13 -1.52 7.88
N ILE A 33 7.83 -2.23 6.79
CA ILE A 33 7.10 -1.69 5.63
C ILE A 33 5.64 -2.12 5.75
N VAL A 34 4.76 -1.16 6.01
CA VAL A 34 3.33 -1.41 6.22
C VAL A 34 2.51 -0.85 5.08
N GLY A 35 1.64 -1.69 4.51
CA GLY A 35 0.66 -1.32 3.50
C GLY A 35 -0.73 -1.05 4.09
N PHE A 36 -1.32 0.08 3.73
CA PHE A 36 -2.70 0.42 4.04
C PHE A 36 -3.53 0.28 2.76
N LEU A 37 -4.07 -0.93 2.54
CA LEU A 37 -4.67 -1.39 1.28
C LEU A 37 -6.19 -1.19 1.30
N GLY A 38 -6.74 -0.70 0.21
CA GLY A 38 -8.20 -0.62 0.06
C GLY A 38 -8.61 0.22 -1.16
N PRO A 39 -9.91 0.23 -1.51
CA PRO A 39 -10.43 0.96 -2.65
C PRO A 39 -10.38 2.48 -2.45
N ASN A 40 -10.69 3.20 -3.53
CA ASN A 40 -10.85 4.64 -3.46
C ASN A 40 -12.04 4.99 -2.53
N GLY A 41 -11.84 5.97 -1.66
CA GLY A 41 -12.84 6.35 -0.65
C GLY A 41 -12.89 5.48 0.61
N ALA A 42 -12.07 4.44 0.74
CA ALA A 42 -11.99 3.60 1.94
C ALA A 42 -11.48 4.31 3.20
N GLY A 43 -10.97 5.53 3.08
CA GLY A 43 -10.43 6.31 4.19
C GLY A 43 -8.91 6.31 4.31
N LYS A 44 -8.17 5.72 3.36
CA LYS A 44 -6.70 5.60 3.37
C LYS A 44 -5.99 6.94 3.54
N THR A 45 -6.12 7.83 2.56
CA THR A 45 -5.51 9.18 2.60
C THR A 45 -6.01 9.99 3.80
N THR A 46 -7.27 9.81 4.23
CA THR A 46 -7.79 10.49 5.42
C THR A 46 -7.06 10.04 6.68
N THR A 47 -6.87 8.73 6.86
CA THR A 47 -6.13 8.16 7.99
C THR A 47 -4.67 8.62 7.97
N LEU A 48 -4.02 8.55 6.80
CA LEU A 48 -2.65 9.00 6.62
C LEU A 48 -2.51 10.49 6.94
N ARG A 49 -3.41 11.36 6.48
CA ARG A 49 -3.41 12.79 6.82
C ARG A 49 -3.64 13.06 8.30
N MET A 50 -4.37 12.21 9.02
CA MET A 50 -4.47 12.32 10.48
C MET A 50 -3.14 11.97 11.13
N LEU A 51 -2.51 10.84 10.78
CA LEU A 51 -1.23 10.40 11.34
C LEU A 51 -0.08 11.37 11.05
N THR A 52 -0.13 12.07 9.92
CA THR A 52 0.85 13.11 9.53
C THR A 52 0.53 14.51 10.08
N THR A 53 -0.47 14.64 10.95
CA THR A 53 -0.92 15.92 11.53
C THR A 53 -1.53 16.94 10.56
N LEU A 54 -1.74 16.57 9.29
CA LEU A 54 -2.37 17.42 8.29
C LEU A 54 -3.87 17.54 8.49
N LEU A 55 -4.46 16.60 9.20
CA LEU A 55 -5.88 16.56 9.52
C LEU A 55 -6.08 16.17 10.99
N ARG A 56 -6.79 17.00 11.74
CA ARG A 56 -7.09 16.67 13.14
C ARG A 56 -8.15 15.57 13.21
N PRO A 57 -7.95 14.47 13.97
CA PRO A 57 -9.00 13.47 14.23
C PRO A 57 -10.24 14.10 14.87
N THR A 58 -11.40 13.50 14.64
CA THR A 58 -12.65 13.84 15.36
C THR A 58 -12.60 13.26 16.78
N SER A 59 -12.08 12.04 16.92
CA SER A 59 -11.81 11.38 18.20
C SER A 59 -10.68 10.35 18.04
N GLY A 60 -10.28 9.75 19.15
CA GLY A 60 -9.17 8.81 19.21
C GLY A 60 -7.84 9.49 19.52
N THR A 61 -6.81 8.68 19.73
CA THR A 61 -5.46 9.11 20.09
C THR A 61 -4.43 8.37 19.25
N ALA A 62 -3.25 8.97 19.06
CA ALA A 62 -2.12 8.26 18.48
C ALA A 62 -0.79 8.80 19.00
N MET A 63 0.16 7.88 19.11
CA MET A 63 1.60 8.17 19.21
C MET A 63 2.23 7.89 17.85
N VAL A 64 2.99 8.82 17.32
CA VAL A 64 3.66 8.69 16.01
C VAL A 64 5.13 9.10 16.18
N ALA A 65 6.04 8.20 15.84
CA ALA A 65 7.48 8.38 16.03
C ALA A 65 7.84 8.88 17.45
N GLY A 66 7.16 8.34 18.48
CA GLY A 66 7.37 8.67 19.87
C GLY A 66 6.86 10.06 20.31
N ALA A 67 5.94 10.67 19.54
CA ALA A 67 5.29 11.94 19.89
C ALA A 67 3.76 11.82 19.85
N ASP A 68 3.08 12.51 20.78
CA ASP A 68 1.61 12.53 20.81
C ASP A 68 1.05 13.37 19.66
N LEU A 69 0.20 12.76 18.85
CA LEU A 69 -0.39 13.36 17.65
C LEU A 69 -1.12 14.67 17.90
N LEU A 70 -1.81 14.79 19.04
CA LEU A 70 -2.67 15.93 19.37
C LEU A 70 -1.98 16.95 20.27
N ARG A 71 -1.10 16.50 21.18
CA ARG A 71 -0.43 17.36 22.16
C ARG A 71 0.83 17.97 21.61
N ASP A 72 1.57 17.23 20.77
CA ASP A 72 2.84 17.71 20.18
C ASP A 72 2.94 17.40 18.67
N PRO A 73 2.06 17.99 17.84
CA PRO A 73 2.09 17.79 16.40
C PRO A 73 3.37 18.31 15.74
N LEU A 74 4.06 19.26 16.37
CA LEU A 74 5.34 19.76 15.84
C LEU A 74 6.45 18.72 15.99
N ALA A 75 6.50 18.00 17.11
CA ALA A 75 7.46 16.91 17.28
C ALA A 75 7.18 15.78 16.31
N VAL A 76 5.91 15.44 16.06
CA VAL A 76 5.54 14.46 15.02
C VAL A 76 6.11 14.90 13.68
N ARG A 77 5.79 16.12 13.19
CA ARG A 77 6.25 16.62 11.88
C ARG A 77 7.75 16.65 11.70
N LYS A 78 8.51 16.88 12.77
CA LYS A 78 9.98 16.84 12.73
C LYS A 78 10.57 15.45 12.58
N ARG A 79 9.80 14.42 12.94
CA ARG A 79 10.25 13.02 12.99
C ARG A 79 9.69 12.16 11.87
N ILE A 80 8.84 12.72 11.01
CA ILE A 80 8.24 12.00 9.89
C ILE A 80 8.60 12.64 8.56
N GLY A 81 8.75 11.81 7.53
CA GLY A 81 8.66 12.22 6.13
C GLY A 81 7.25 12.02 5.61
N TYR A 82 6.78 12.87 4.72
CA TYR A 82 5.50 12.71 4.05
C TYR A 82 5.61 13.01 2.57
N VAL A 83 5.24 12.05 1.76
CA VAL A 83 5.19 12.16 0.30
C VAL A 83 3.73 12.03 -0.13
N PRO A 84 3.08 13.12 -0.53
CA PRO A 84 1.68 13.11 -0.92
C PRO A 84 1.46 12.32 -2.21
N GLN A 85 0.22 11.91 -2.47
CA GLN A 85 -0.17 11.39 -3.77
C GLN A 85 0.15 12.43 -4.85
N ALA A 86 0.74 12.00 -5.97
CA ALA A 86 1.02 12.85 -7.11
C ALA A 86 -0.29 13.34 -7.73
N ILE A 87 -0.80 14.47 -7.25
CA ILE A 87 -1.94 15.16 -7.85
C ILE A 87 -1.38 16.12 -8.89
N GLY A 88 -1.75 15.88 -10.15
CA GLY A 88 -1.32 16.63 -11.32
C GLY A 88 -0.84 18.06 -11.09
N GLN A 89 0.35 18.32 -11.47
CA GLN A 89 1.09 19.55 -11.79
C GLN A 89 0.90 20.86 -10.96
N THR A 90 0.03 20.97 -9.98
CA THR A 90 -0.31 22.30 -9.46
C THR A 90 -0.38 22.49 -7.94
N GLN A 91 -0.17 21.50 -7.09
CA GLN A 91 -0.20 21.77 -5.63
C GLN A 91 0.88 21.01 -4.87
N GLY A 92 2.02 21.70 -4.74
CA GLY A 92 2.83 21.60 -3.54
C GLY A 92 3.94 20.56 -3.57
N GLY A 93 5.13 21.00 -3.73
CA GLY A 93 6.29 20.27 -3.31
C GLY A 93 7.54 20.62 -4.10
N THR A 94 7.47 20.72 -5.41
CA THR A 94 8.65 21.02 -6.21
C THR A 94 8.42 22.23 -7.10
N SER A 95 9.39 23.11 -7.16
CA SER A 95 9.38 24.22 -8.12
C SER A 95 9.82 23.71 -9.48
N ASP A 96 8.95 23.75 -10.48
CA ASP A 96 9.26 23.31 -11.84
C ASP A 96 10.48 24.01 -12.45
N MET A 97 10.85 25.17 -11.94
CA MET A 97 11.94 26.03 -12.42
C MET A 97 13.25 25.90 -11.65
N CYS A 98 13.28 25.12 -10.57
CA CYS A 98 14.49 24.83 -9.81
C CYS A 98 15.23 23.61 -10.35
N LEU A 99 16.53 23.52 -10.06
CA LEU A 99 17.31 22.31 -10.28
C LEU A 99 16.98 21.25 -9.22
N VAL A 100 17.11 20.00 -9.57
CA VAL A 100 16.89 18.87 -8.64
C VAL A 100 17.70 19.02 -7.36
N ILE A 101 18.98 19.42 -7.47
CA ILE A 101 19.84 19.62 -6.31
C ILE A 101 19.40 20.82 -5.47
N GLU A 102 18.92 21.91 -6.08
CA GLU A 102 18.43 23.08 -5.38
C GLU A 102 17.22 22.73 -4.52
N GLU A 103 16.24 22.01 -5.07
CA GLU A 103 15.07 21.54 -4.32
C GLU A 103 15.45 20.75 -3.06
N LEU A 104 16.44 19.84 -3.18
CA LEU A 104 16.91 19.06 -2.05
C LEU A 104 17.59 19.91 -0.99
N LEU A 105 18.37 20.91 -1.42
CA LEU A 105 19.07 21.81 -0.51
C LEU A 105 18.12 22.79 0.17
N ASP A 106 17.13 23.32 -0.55
CA ASP A 106 16.09 24.21 -0.01
C ASP A 106 15.22 23.45 1.02
N GLN A 107 14.87 22.22 0.71
CA GLN A 107 14.16 21.35 1.66
C GLN A 107 14.99 21.09 2.92
N ALA A 108 16.29 20.82 2.77
CA ALA A 108 17.21 20.65 3.91
C ALA A 108 17.31 21.92 4.76
N GLU A 109 17.37 23.09 4.14
CA GLU A 109 17.38 24.39 4.81
C GLU A 109 16.10 24.62 5.61
N ALA A 110 14.94 24.25 5.06
CA ALA A 110 13.65 24.33 5.78
C ALA A 110 13.65 23.49 7.08
N TYR A 111 14.38 22.38 7.11
CA TYR A 111 14.64 21.58 8.31
C TYR A 111 15.82 22.09 9.16
N ARG A 112 16.45 23.22 8.78
CA ARG A 112 17.62 23.82 9.47
C ARG A 112 18.82 22.88 9.55
N ILE A 113 19.04 22.09 8.49
CA ILE A 113 20.21 21.21 8.36
C ILE A 113 21.39 22.08 7.90
N ASP A 114 22.56 21.88 8.53
CA ASP A 114 23.78 22.58 8.14
C ASP A 114 24.10 22.33 6.65
N ARG A 115 24.62 23.35 5.96
CA ARG A 115 24.86 23.32 4.50
C ARG A 115 25.75 22.16 4.07
N ALA A 116 26.84 21.90 4.80
CA ALA A 116 27.76 20.82 4.46
C ALA A 116 27.08 19.44 4.60
N GLU A 117 26.28 19.28 5.65
CA GLU A 117 25.47 18.10 5.89
C GLU A 117 24.36 17.96 4.84
N ALA A 118 23.69 19.05 4.47
CA ALA A 118 22.66 19.06 3.43
C ALA A 118 23.21 18.57 2.09
N VAL A 119 24.37 19.06 1.66
CA VAL A 119 25.04 18.63 0.43
C VAL A 119 25.37 17.13 0.47
N ARG A 120 25.89 16.64 1.61
CA ARG A 120 26.22 15.23 1.76
C ARG A 120 24.97 14.34 1.66
N ARG A 121 23.88 14.70 2.36
CA ARG A 121 22.61 13.95 2.33
C ARG A 121 21.95 13.99 0.96
N ALA A 122 21.93 15.16 0.31
CA ALA A 122 21.42 15.30 -1.05
C ALA A 122 22.16 14.39 -2.03
N ALA A 123 23.50 14.37 -1.99
CA ALA A 123 24.31 13.50 -2.83
C ALA A 123 24.03 12.00 -2.57
N GLN A 124 23.85 11.61 -1.31
CA GLN A 124 23.48 10.26 -0.94
C GLN A 124 22.10 9.87 -1.49
N LEU A 125 21.07 10.71 -1.31
CA LEU A 125 19.71 10.46 -1.80
C LEU A 125 19.64 10.44 -3.32
N VAL A 126 20.37 11.30 -4.01
CA VAL A 126 20.51 11.30 -5.48
C VAL A 126 21.03 9.94 -5.97
N LYS A 127 22.02 9.37 -5.26
CA LYS A 127 22.53 8.05 -5.59
C LYS A 127 21.55 6.91 -5.24
N GLN A 128 20.96 6.92 -4.05
CA GLN A 128 20.05 5.87 -3.56
C GLN A 128 18.76 5.77 -4.39
N LEU A 129 18.26 6.91 -4.90
CA LEU A 129 17.04 6.99 -5.67
C LEU A 129 17.29 7.06 -7.20
N ASP A 130 18.49 6.69 -7.64
CA ASP A 130 18.85 6.64 -9.07
C ASP A 130 18.52 7.96 -9.81
N LEU A 131 18.91 9.09 -9.20
CA LEU A 131 18.81 10.43 -9.75
C LEU A 131 20.17 10.97 -10.22
N THR A 132 21.20 10.13 -10.23
CA THR A 132 22.57 10.48 -10.64
C THR A 132 22.57 11.01 -12.07
N GLY A 133 23.22 12.16 -12.29
CA GLY A 133 23.23 12.85 -13.58
C GLY A 133 21.97 13.68 -13.87
N LEU A 134 20.99 13.67 -12.98
CA LEU A 134 19.79 14.51 -13.07
C LEU A 134 19.84 15.71 -12.10
N ASP A 135 20.82 15.75 -11.21
CA ASP A 135 20.98 16.75 -10.16
C ASP A 135 21.03 18.20 -10.69
N GLN A 136 21.59 18.40 -11.89
CA GLN A 136 21.67 19.70 -12.57
C GLN A 136 20.54 19.93 -13.59
N ARG A 137 19.52 19.10 -13.61
CA ARG A 137 18.36 19.27 -14.49
C ARG A 137 17.24 20.03 -13.79
N LEU A 138 16.47 20.79 -14.58
CA LEU A 138 15.25 21.42 -14.08
C LEU A 138 14.19 20.36 -13.76
N VAL A 139 13.51 20.51 -12.65
CA VAL A 139 12.49 19.56 -12.17
C VAL A 139 11.40 19.30 -13.22
N LYS A 140 10.97 20.34 -13.98
CA LYS A 140 10.00 20.19 -15.07
C LYS A 140 10.42 19.26 -16.21
N THR A 141 11.72 18.95 -16.33
CA THR A 141 12.26 18.11 -17.39
C THR A 141 12.35 16.63 -16.99
N LEU A 142 11.98 16.31 -15.77
CA LEU A 142 11.98 14.94 -15.25
C LEU A 142 10.78 14.16 -15.81
N SER A 143 10.99 12.85 -16.04
CA SER A 143 9.86 11.94 -16.27
C SER A 143 9.02 11.78 -15.00
N GLY A 144 7.80 11.26 -15.10
CA GLY A 144 6.93 11.04 -13.94
C GLY A 144 7.59 10.20 -12.86
N GLY A 145 8.26 9.10 -13.24
CA GLY A 145 9.00 8.25 -12.30
C GLY A 145 10.21 8.94 -11.67
N GLN A 146 10.97 9.74 -12.45
CA GLN A 146 12.09 10.53 -11.92
C GLN A 146 11.61 11.59 -10.93
N ARG A 147 10.52 12.29 -11.27
CA ARG A 147 9.90 13.28 -10.38
C ARG A 147 9.41 12.61 -9.09
N ARG A 148 8.79 11.45 -9.17
CA ARG A 148 8.33 10.70 -7.99
C ARG A 148 9.48 10.29 -7.08
N ARG A 149 10.61 9.88 -7.64
CA ARG A 149 11.84 9.60 -6.86
C ARG A 149 12.39 10.84 -6.18
N LEU A 150 12.36 12.00 -6.85
CA LEU A 150 12.72 13.27 -6.23
C LEU A 150 11.79 13.63 -5.06
N GLU A 151 10.48 13.48 -5.21
CA GLU A 151 9.52 13.73 -4.12
C GLU A 151 9.79 12.86 -2.89
N ILE A 152 10.15 11.58 -3.10
CA ILE A 152 10.58 10.70 -2.02
C ILE A 152 11.89 11.19 -1.39
N ALA A 153 12.88 11.62 -2.19
CA ALA A 153 14.13 12.19 -1.68
C ALA A 153 13.87 13.41 -0.79
N LEU A 154 12.98 14.31 -1.19
CA LEU A 154 12.59 15.48 -0.41
C LEU A 154 11.97 15.08 0.95
N GLY A 155 11.14 14.04 0.96
CA GLY A 155 10.57 13.49 2.21
C GLY A 155 11.59 12.85 3.14
N LEU A 156 12.80 12.55 2.66
CA LEU A 156 13.84 11.82 3.39
C LEU A 156 15.05 12.68 3.77
N VAL A 157 15.19 13.90 3.26
CA VAL A 157 16.40 14.74 3.41
C VAL A 157 16.78 14.99 4.87
N HIS A 158 15.79 15.06 5.77
CA HIS A 158 16.00 15.21 7.21
C HIS A 158 16.19 13.88 7.96
N GLN A 159 16.28 12.74 7.24
CA GLN A 159 16.48 11.40 7.76
C GLN A 159 15.46 11.00 8.83
N PRO A 160 14.17 11.04 8.50
CA PRO A 160 13.13 10.67 9.46
C PRO A 160 13.16 9.17 9.75
N PRO A 161 12.89 8.74 11.00
CA PRO A 161 12.73 7.31 11.32
C PRO A 161 11.46 6.69 10.72
N LEU A 162 10.50 7.51 10.28
CA LEU A 162 9.23 7.07 9.68
C LEU A 162 8.89 7.93 8.47
N VAL A 163 8.58 7.28 7.34
CA VAL A 163 8.09 7.96 6.13
C VAL A 163 6.69 7.46 5.77
N PHE A 164 5.82 8.40 5.44
CA PHE A 164 4.48 8.15 4.90
C PHE A 164 4.49 8.39 3.40
N LEU A 165 4.03 7.40 2.62
CA LEU A 165 3.93 7.45 1.17
C LEU A 165 2.46 7.28 0.75
N ASP A 166 1.85 8.33 0.23
CA ASP A 166 0.45 8.27 -0.22
C ASP A 166 0.42 7.85 -1.70
N GLU A 167 0.00 6.61 -1.96
CA GLU A 167 -0.06 5.97 -3.27
C GLU A 167 1.20 6.20 -4.12
N PRO A 168 2.38 5.70 -3.69
CA PRO A 168 3.67 6.08 -4.25
C PRO A 168 3.87 5.72 -5.73
N THR A 169 3.14 4.73 -6.24
CA THR A 169 3.32 4.20 -7.60
C THR A 169 2.15 4.50 -8.55
N THR A 170 1.15 5.26 -8.08
CA THR A 170 0.00 5.62 -8.91
C THR A 170 0.44 6.44 -10.13
N GLY A 171 -0.04 6.02 -11.32
CA GLY A 171 0.28 6.67 -12.59
C GLY A 171 1.64 6.29 -13.19
N LEU A 172 2.40 5.40 -12.56
CA LEU A 172 3.62 4.85 -13.12
C LEU A 172 3.34 3.64 -14.02
N ASP A 173 4.13 3.49 -15.06
CA ASP A 173 4.16 2.28 -15.86
C ASP A 173 4.69 1.07 -15.05
N PRO A 174 4.43 -0.20 -15.47
CA PRO A 174 4.80 -1.38 -14.69
C PRO A 174 6.29 -1.47 -14.35
N GLN A 175 7.18 -1.08 -15.28
CA GLN A 175 8.62 -1.10 -15.04
C GLN A 175 9.04 -0.06 -14.01
N SER A 176 8.53 1.18 -14.13
CA SER A 176 8.78 2.26 -13.17
C SER A 176 8.24 1.92 -11.78
N ARG A 177 7.11 1.18 -11.72
CA ARG A 177 6.53 0.70 -10.46
C ARG A 177 7.46 -0.30 -9.78
N SER A 178 7.92 -1.33 -10.49
CA SER A 178 8.85 -2.33 -9.94
C SER A 178 10.14 -1.69 -9.44
N ASN A 179 10.71 -0.76 -10.19
CA ASN A 179 11.90 -0.01 -9.77
C ASN A 179 11.62 0.82 -8.50
N MET A 180 10.44 1.40 -8.38
CA MET A 180 10.06 2.15 -7.18
C MET A 180 9.99 1.25 -5.94
N TRP A 181 9.49 0.03 -6.08
CA TRP A 181 9.47 -0.95 -4.97
C TRP A 181 10.89 -1.30 -4.50
N GLU A 182 11.85 -1.45 -5.43
CA GLU A 182 13.25 -1.66 -5.07
C GLU A 182 13.82 -0.48 -4.29
N HIS A 183 13.55 0.74 -4.71
CA HIS A 183 13.95 1.94 -3.98
C HIS A 183 13.35 1.99 -2.58
N ILE A 184 12.05 1.71 -2.42
CA ILE A 184 11.39 1.71 -1.10
C ILE A 184 12.00 0.63 -0.19
N ARG A 185 12.29 -0.58 -0.70
CA ARG A 185 13.00 -1.60 0.07
C ARG A 185 14.40 -1.16 0.51
N ALA A 186 15.13 -0.49 -0.39
CA ALA A 186 16.46 0.03 -0.10
C ALA A 186 16.44 1.08 1.02
N LEU A 187 15.41 1.94 1.09
CA LEU A 187 15.26 2.91 2.19
C LEU A 187 15.22 2.22 3.56
N ARG A 188 14.49 1.11 3.66
CA ARG A 188 14.47 0.30 4.88
C ARG A 188 15.82 -0.35 5.15
N ALA A 189 16.41 -0.99 4.15
CA ALA A 189 17.64 -1.75 4.31
C ALA A 189 18.85 -0.85 4.65
N ASP A 190 18.97 0.31 3.99
CA ASP A 190 20.13 1.19 4.10
C ASP A 190 20.00 2.21 5.25
N LEU A 191 18.77 2.68 5.52
CA LEU A 191 18.51 3.75 6.48
C LEU A 191 17.77 3.30 7.73
N GLY A 192 17.28 2.06 7.78
CA GLY A 192 16.44 1.57 8.87
C GLY A 192 15.08 2.29 8.98
N THR A 193 14.67 3.01 7.94
CA THR A 193 13.45 3.81 7.94
C THR A 193 12.22 2.92 7.92
N THR A 194 11.28 3.18 8.84
CA THR A 194 9.94 2.59 8.81
C THR A 194 9.13 3.23 7.69
N VAL A 195 8.42 2.42 6.91
CA VAL A 195 7.62 2.91 5.78
C VAL A 195 6.15 2.59 6.02
N PHE A 196 5.30 3.60 5.96
CA PHE A 196 3.84 3.45 5.95
C PHE A 196 3.33 3.93 4.59
N LEU A 197 2.82 3.03 3.77
CA LEU A 197 2.29 3.40 2.46
C LEU A 197 0.80 3.11 2.34
N THR A 198 0.10 3.96 1.60
CA THR A 198 -1.26 3.67 1.14
C THR A 198 -1.21 3.15 -0.29
N THR A 199 -2.08 2.20 -0.61
CA THR A 199 -2.19 1.68 -1.97
C THR A 199 -3.58 1.11 -2.25
N HIS A 200 -3.95 1.05 -3.51
CA HIS A 200 -5.05 0.26 -4.03
C HIS A 200 -4.55 -0.86 -4.97
N TYR A 201 -3.23 -0.98 -5.12
CA TYR A 201 -2.61 -2.06 -5.90
C TYR A 201 -2.27 -3.24 -4.99
N LEU A 202 -2.88 -4.39 -5.30
CA LEU A 202 -2.71 -5.63 -4.55
C LEU A 202 -1.30 -6.21 -4.72
N ASP A 203 -0.76 -6.11 -5.94
CA ASP A 203 0.59 -6.52 -6.30
C ASP A 203 1.66 -5.71 -5.56
N GLU A 204 1.44 -4.42 -5.33
CA GLU A 204 2.31 -3.58 -4.51
C GLU A 204 2.32 -4.02 -3.05
N ALA A 205 1.12 -4.22 -2.47
CA ALA A 205 1.00 -4.69 -1.10
C ALA A 205 1.64 -6.07 -0.89
N ASP A 206 1.42 -6.99 -1.83
CA ASP A 206 1.97 -8.35 -1.78
C ASP A 206 3.49 -8.38 -1.95
N ALA A 207 4.03 -7.59 -2.87
CA ALA A 207 5.45 -7.60 -3.16
C ALA A 207 6.30 -6.82 -2.16
N LEU A 208 5.75 -5.76 -1.54
CA LEU A 208 6.54 -4.77 -0.82
C LEU A 208 6.35 -4.80 0.69
N CYS A 209 5.15 -5.12 1.18
CA CYS A 209 4.80 -4.92 2.58
C CYS A 209 5.11 -6.16 3.45
N ASP A 210 5.67 -5.93 4.63
CA ASP A 210 5.79 -6.97 5.64
C ASP A 210 4.42 -7.29 6.26
N ARG A 211 3.58 -6.25 6.42
CA ARG A 211 2.22 -6.35 6.97
C ARG A 211 1.27 -5.41 6.23
N VAL A 212 0.04 -5.87 6.06
CA VAL A 212 -1.01 -5.16 5.35
C VAL A 212 -2.21 -4.97 6.27
N PHE A 213 -2.73 -3.74 6.31
CA PHE A 213 -4.05 -3.43 6.85
C PHE A 213 -5.02 -3.30 5.68
N ILE A 214 -5.97 -4.21 5.58
CA ILE A 214 -7.05 -4.13 4.60
C ILE A 214 -8.13 -3.20 5.15
N VAL A 215 -8.41 -2.15 4.41
CA VAL A 215 -9.34 -1.08 4.84
C VAL A 215 -10.51 -0.99 3.89
N ASP A 216 -11.71 -1.01 4.45
CA ASP A 216 -12.94 -0.78 3.70
C ASP A 216 -13.91 0.07 4.52
N HIS A 217 -14.60 1.01 3.85
CA HIS A 217 -15.60 1.89 4.48
C HIS A 217 -15.16 2.56 5.80
N GLY A 218 -13.87 2.91 5.92
CA GLY A 218 -13.31 3.62 7.07
C GLY A 218 -13.00 2.76 8.29
N VAL A 219 -12.99 1.44 8.15
CA VAL A 219 -12.58 0.48 9.19
C VAL A 219 -11.49 -0.45 8.67
N ILE A 220 -10.68 -1.00 9.56
CA ILE A 220 -9.76 -2.08 9.23
C ILE A 220 -10.55 -3.39 9.24
N ALA A 221 -10.65 -4.04 8.08
CA ALA A 221 -11.35 -5.30 7.90
C ALA A 221 -10.47 -6.50 8.28
N ALA A 222 -9.16 -6.44 7.98
CA ALA A 222 -8.19 -7.46 8.34
C ALA A 222 -6.79 -6.89 8.47
N THR A 223 -5.92 -7.61 9.18
CA THR A 223 -4.51 -7.28 9.36
C THR A 223 -3.69 -8.56 9.41
N GLY A 224 -2.52 -8.56 8.76
CA GLY A 224 -1.58 -9.67 8.76
C GLY A 224 -0.49 -9.49 7.72
N THR A 225 0.46 -10.41 7.68
CA THR A 225 1.38 -10.51 6.54
C THR A 225 0.58 -10.87 5.28
N PRO A 226 1.05 -10.52 4.07
CA PRO A 226 0.38 -10.93 2.83
C PRO A 226 0.06 -12.44 2.79
N ASP A 227 1.01 -13.28 3.22
CA ASP A 227 0.84 -14.73 3.23
C ASP A 227 -0.15 -15.23 4.30
N GLU A 228 -0.20 -14.61 5.49
CA GLU A 228 -1.21 -14.91 6.51
C GLU A 228 -2.61 -14.57 6.01
N LEU A 229 -2.78 -13.40 5.39
CA LEU A 229 -4.06 -12.97 4.85
C LEU A 229 -4.54 -13.91 3.74
N LYS A 230 -3.67 -14.29 2.82
CA LYS A 230 -3.98 -15.25 1.75
C LYS A 230 -4.42 -16.61 2.30
N ARG A 231 -3.76 -17.11 3.35
CA ARG A 231 -4.13 -18.38 4.01
C ARG A 231 -5.48 -18.37 4.73
N GLN A 232 -5.97 -17.19 5.16
CA GLN A 232 -7.26 -17.08 5.87
C GLN A 232 -8.48 -17.32 4.96
N VAL A 233 -8.36 -17.09 3.66
CA VAL A 233 -9.52 -17.01 2.75
C VAL A 233 -9.83 -18.34 2.08
N SER A 234 -8.83 -19.04 1.61
CA SER A 234 -8.95 -20.40 1.06
C SER A 234 -7.58 -21.06 1.04
N GLY A 235 -7.54 -22.38 1.07
CA GLY A 235 -6.31 -23.12 0.79
C GLY A 235 -5.86 -22.91 -0.66
N ASP A 236 -4.67 -23.40 -0.98
CA ASP A 236 -4.17 -23.41 -2.36
C ASP A 236 -5.12 -24.23 -3.25
N VAL A 237 -5.29 -23.80 -4.50
CA VAL A 237 -6.13 -24.50 -5.48
C VAL A 237 -5.25 -25.26 -6.46
N VAL A 238 -5.35 -26.59 -6.41
CA VAL A 238 -4.75 -27.48 -7.41
C VAL A 238 -5.78 -27.77 -8.49
N THR A 239 -5.49 -27.39 -9.72
CA THR A 239 -6.33 -27.68 -10.88
C THR A 239 -5.69 -28.80 -11.69
N LEU A 240 -6.43 -29.87 -11.89
CA LEU A 240 -5.99 -31.08 -12.62
C LEU A 240 -6.91 -31.31 -13.82
N ARG A 241 -6.34 -31.65 -14.96
CA ARG A 241 -7.09 -32.21 -16.11
C ARG A 241 -6.62 -33.63 -16.37
N VAL A 242 -7.57 -34.59 -16.36
CA VAL A 242 -7.29 -36.01 -16.57
C VAL A 242 -7.80 -36.49 -17.91
N ASN A 243 -7.15 -37.49 -18.48
CA ASN A 243 -7.56 -38.07 -19.76
C ASN A 243 -8.65 -39.12 -19.57
N GLY A 244 -9.92 -38.73 -19.72
CA GLY A 244 -11.07 -39.65 -19.85
C GLY A 244 -11.54 -40.38 -18.58
N ALA A 245 -10.93 -40.10 -17.41
CA ALA A 245 -11.26 -40.79 -16.16
C ALA A 245 -11.69 -39.84 -15.04
N THR A 246 -12.37 -38.73 -15.37
CA THR A 246 -12.68 -37.62 -14.45
C THR A 246 -13.44 -38.05 -13.21
N GLU A 247 -14.48 -38.91 -13.33
CA GLU A 247 -15.26 -39.37 -12.17
C GLU A 247 -14.47 -40.33 -11.28
N ALA A 248 -13.62 -41.21 -11.85
CA ALA A 248 -12.74 -42.07 -11.06
C ALA A 248 -11.68 -41.25 -10.30
N ALA A 249 -11.07 -40.28 -10.98
CA ALA A 249 -10.12 -39.33 -10.35
C ALA A 249 -10.81 -38.53 -9.24
N ARG A 250 -12.01 -38.01 -9.48
CA ARG A 250 -12.80 -37.29 -8.49
C ARG A 250 -13.04 -38.15 -7.23
N ALA A 251 -13.50 -39.37 -7.39
CA ALA A 251 -13.78 -40.26 -6.27
C ALA A 251 -12.52 -40.57 -5.43
N LEU A 252 -11.38 -40.81 -6.07
CA LEU A 252 -10.11 -41.08 -5.39
C LEU A 252 -9.55 -39.84 -4.67
N LEU A 253 -9.62 -38.68 -5.31
CA LEU A 253 -9.09 -37.45 -4.76
C LEU A 253 -9.95 -36.88 -3.63
N ALA A 254 -11.28 -37.05 -3.70
CA ALA A 254 -12.21 -36.68 -2.64
C ALA A 254 -11.99 -37.46 -1.32
N MET A 255 -11.38 -38.63 -1.38
CA MET A 255 -11.05 -39.45 -0.20
C MET A 255 -9.74 -39.01 0.48
N GLN A 256 -8.97 -38.09 -0.13
CA GLN A 256 -7.70 -37.70 0.43
C GLN A 256 -7.90 -36.66 1.56
N PRO A 257 -7.33 -36.90 2.76
CA PRO A 257 -7.48 -35.99 3.91
C PRO A 257 -6.96 -34.58 3.67
N ILE A 258 -6.04 -34.40 2.72
CA ILE A 258 -5.44 -33.11 2.34
C ILE A 258 -6.36 -32.27 1.46
N VAL A 259 -7.45 -32.86 0.91
CA VAL A 259 -8.43 -32.16 0.06
C VAL A 259 -9.57 -31.66 0.94
N ARG A 260 -9.73 -30.34 1.01
CA ARG A 260 -10.82 -29.68 1.75
C ARG A 260 -12.11 -29.63 0.93
N GLU A 261 -11.96 -29.22 -0.33
CA GLU A 261 -13.06 -29.10 -1.28
C GLU A 261 -12.62 -29.61 -2.65
N LEU A 262 -13.54 -30.19 -3.38
CA LEU A 262 -13.34 -30.65 -4.75
C LEU A 262 -14.53 -30.28 -5.62
N SER A 263 -14.29 -29.57 -6.70
CA SER A 263 -15.26 -29.23 -7.72
C SER A 263 -14.81 -29.71 -9.10
N VAL A 264 -15.75 -29.98 -9.99
CA VAL A 264 -15.50 -30.39 -11.37
C VAL A 264 -16.18 -29.39 -12.29
N ALA A 265 -15.44 -28.80 -13.21
CA ALA A 265 -15.95 -27.93 -14.26
C ALA A 265 -15.19 -28.19 -15.56
N ASP A 266 -15.89 -28.45 -16.67
CA ASP A 266 -15.31 -28.61 -18.00
C ASP A 266 -14.13 -29.61 -18.07
N GLU A 267 -14.25 -30.78 -17.45
CA GLU A 267 -13.21 -31.85 -17.32
C GLU A 267 -12.00 -31.44 -16.44
N GLU A 268 -12.05 -30.29 -15.80
CA GLU A 268 -11.05 -29.86 -14.80
C GLU A 268 -11.53 -30.20 -13.38
N LEU A 269 -10.64 -30.83 -12.63
CA LEU A 269 -10.81 -31.08 -11.20
C LEU A 269 -10.10 -29.93 -10.45
N ARG A 270 -10.85 -29.16 -9.68
CA ARG A 270 -10.32 -28.11 -8.80
C ARG A 270 -10.39 -28.58 -7.37
N LEU A 271 -9.23 -28.68 -6.73
CA LEU A 271 -9.06 -29.15 -5.37
C LEU A 271 -8.55 -27.98 -4.49
N THR A 272 -9.25 -27.67 -3.44
CA THR A 272 -8.76 -26.76 -2.39
C THR A 272 -8.01 -27.59 -1.36
N VAL A 273 -6.74 -27.27 -1.15
CA VAL A 273 -5.81 -27.94 -0.23
C VAL A 273 -5.14 -26.92 0.70
N GLU A 274 -4.66 -27.34 1.87
CA GLU A 274 -4.06 -26.41 2.82
C GLU A 274 -2.70 -25.89 2.36
N HIS A 275 -1.85 -26.81 1.87
CA HIS A 275 -0.50 -26.53 1.35
C HIS A 275 -0.33 -27.20 0.01
N GLY A 276 -0.47 -26.46 -1.09
CA GLY A 276 -0.47 -26.99 -2.44
C GLY A 276 0.84 -27.67 -2.84
N GLU A 277 1.98 -27.15 -2.41
CA GLU A 277 3.30 -27.72 -2.69
C GLU A 277 3.48 -29.10 -2.05
N GLU A 278 2.94 -29.30 -0.84
CA GLU A 278 2.97 -30.57 -0.13
C GLU A 278 1.90 -31.55 -0.66
N ALA A 279 0.74 -31.02 -1.01
CA ALA A 279 -0.37 -31.79 -1.53
C ALA A 279 -0.10 -32.35 -2.94
N LEU A 280 0.54 -31.55 -3.79
CA LEU A 280 0.78 -31.89 -5.18
C LEU A 280 1.45 -33.26 -5.37
N PRO A 281 2.57 -33.62 -4.71
CA PRO A 281 3.20 -34.91 -4.84
C PRO A 281 2.33 -36.07 -4.33
N VAL A 282 1.44 -35.82 -3.37
CA VAL A 282 0.51 -36.84 -2.84
C VAL A 282 -0.59 -37.12 -3.84
N LEU A 283 -1.22 -36.06 -4.38
CA LEU A 283 -2.28 -36.18 -5.38
C LEU A 283 -1.77 -36.89 -6.65
N LEU A 284 -0.56 -36.54 -7.10
CA LEU A 284 0.09 -37.20 -8.24
C LEU A 284 0.27 -38.69 -8.03
N ARG A 285 0.78 -39.10 -6.86
CA ARG A 285 0.98 -40.51 -6.54
C ARG A 285 -0.34 -41.30 -6.48
N VAL A 286 -1.41 -40.68 -5.99
CA VAL A 286 -2.74 -41.31 -5.92
C VAL A 286 -3.27 -41.58 -7.33
N LEU A 287 -3.16 -40.62 -8.24
CA LEU A 287 -3.60 -40.76 -9.63
C LEU A 287 -2.74 -41.77 -10.40
N ASP A 288 -1.43 -41.70 -10.26
CA ASP A 288 -0.48 -42.61 -10.90
C ASP A 288 -0.70 -44.07 -10.44
N GLY A 289 -0.88 -44.28 -9.12
CA GLY A 289 -1.20 -45.58 -8.54
C GLY A 289 -2.53 -46.19 -9.04
N ALA A 290 -3.44 -45.36 -9.52
CA ALA A 290 -4.71 -45.79 -10.14
C ALA A 290 -4.62 -45.87 -11.67
N GLY A 291 -3.46 -45.61 -12.27
CA GLY A 291 -3.26 -45.59 -13.71
C GLY A 291 -3.97 -44.46 -14.45
N ILE A 292 -4.32 -43.39 -13.74
CA ILE A 292 -5.00 -42.22 -14.32
C ILE A 292 -3.95 -41.21 -14.82
N THR A 293 -3.93 -41.01 -16.14
CA THR A 293 -3.00 -40.06 -16.76
C THR A 293 -3.57 -38.67 -16.76
N MET A 294 -2.71 -37.69 -16.50
CA MET A 294 -3.05 -36.27 -16.52
C MET A 294 -2.55 -35.61 -17.80
N SER A 295 -3.31 -34.64 -18.29
CA SER A 295 -2.91 -33.75 -19.40
C SER A 295 -2.41 -32.41 -18.97
N ALA A 296 -2.88 -31.92 -17.79
CA ALA A 296 -2.45 -30.65 -17.24
C ALA A 296 -2.54 -30.64 -15.72
N ILE A 297 -1.67 -29.87 -15.09
CA ILE A 297 -1.70 -29.58 -13.67
C ILE A 297 -1.26 -28.12 -13.46
N SER A 298 -1.97 -27.40 -12.61
CA SER A 298 -1.57 -26.08 -12.14
C SER A 298 -1.85 -25.93 -10.66
N LEU A 299 -0.99 -25.16 -10.00
CA LEU A 299 -1.16 -24.74 -8.62
C LEU A 299 -1.40 -23.24 -8.61
N SER A 300 -2.56 -22.82 -8.12
CA SER A 300 -2.90 -21.42 -7.92
C SER A 300 -2.98 -21.14 -6.42
N ARG A 301 -2.22 -20.18 -5.98
CA ARG A 301 -2.30 -19.66 -4.61
C ARG A 301 -3.34 -18.56 -4.55
N PRO A 302 -4.07 -18.43 -3.42
CA PRO A 302 -4.93 -17.29 -3.20
C PRO A 302 -4.16 -15.98 -3.36
N THR A 303 -4.81 -14.99 -3.91
CA THR A 303 -4.28 -13.63 -4.07
C THR A 303 -4.87 -12.72 -2.99
N LEU A 304 -4.28 -11.55 -2.79
CA LEU A 304 -4.89 -10.52 -1.93
C LEU A 304 -6.24 -10.02 -2.49
N ASP A 305 -6.52 -10.20 -3.79
CA ASP A 305 -7.83 -9.90 -4.39
C ASP A 305 -8.90 -10.88 -3.88
N ASP A 306 -8.57 -12.16 -3.79
CA ASP A 306 -9.46 -13.17 -3.21
C ASP A 306 -9.75 -12.90 -1.73
N VAL A 307 -8.73 -12.45 -0.99
CA VAL A 307 -8.88 -11.99 0.40
C VAL A 307 -9.86 -10.82 0.48
N PHE A 308 -9.63 -9.80 -0.33
CA PHE A 308 -10.44 -8.59 -0.33
C PHE A 308 -11.90 -8.90 -0.72
N LEU A 309 -12.08 -9.72 -1.77
CA LEU A 309 -13.41 -10.17 -2.22
C LEU A 309 -14.17 -10.91 -1.11
N THR A 310 -13.50 -11.83 -0.42
CA THR A 310 -14.12 -12.62 0.66
C THR A 310 -14.52 -11.73 1.85
N LEU A 311 -13.68 -10.76 2.22
CA LEU A 311 -13.93 -9.89 3.36
C LEU A 311 -14.98 -8.79 3.09
N THR A 312 -15.07 -8.31 1.85
CA THR A 312 -15.87 -7.14 1.50
C THR A 312 -17.04 -7.41 0.56
N GLY A 313 -17.06 -8.60 -0.06
CA GLY A 313 -18.07 -9.01 -1.04
C GLY A 313 -17.90 -8.38 -2.43
N ARG A 314 -16.77 -7.70 -2.71
CA ARG A 314 -16.45 -7.06 -4.00
C ARG A 314 -14.96 -7.11 -4.30
N SER A 315 -14.58 -7.10 -5.60
CA SER A 315 -13.19 -7.04 -6.01
C SER A 315 -12.67 -5.60 -6.03
N LEU A 316 -11.39 -5.40 -5.69
CA LEU A 316 -10.71 -4.11 -5.88
C LEU A 316 -10.58 -3.72 -7.36
N ARG A 317 -10.63 -4.70 -8.28
CA ARG A 317 -10.54 -4.49 -9.73
C ARG A 317 -11.80 -3.84 -10.31
N ASP A 318 -12.95 -4.01 -9.67
CA ASP A 318 -14.23 -3.48 -10.12
C ASP A 318 -14.36 -1.95 -9.86
N ASP A 319 -13.51 -1.39 -9.00
CA ASP A 319 -13.47 0.05 -8.67
C ASP A 319 -12.59 0.89 -9.65
N SER A 320 -12.35 0.39 -10.87
CA SER A 320 -11.72 1.19 -11.95
C SER A 320 -12.59 2.40 -12.32
N PRO A 321 -12.04 3.57 -12.68
CA PRO A 321 -12.76 4.86 -12.74
C PRO A 321 -13.80 4.88 -13.84
N GLY A 322 -15.03 4.46 -13.49
CA GLY A 322 -16.22 4.48 -14.33
C GLY A 322 -17.55 4.66 -13.56
N GLY A 323 -17.53 4.56 -12.23
CA GLY A 323 -18.71 4.68 -11.37
C GLY A 323 -18.63 5.94 -10.49
N GLY A 324 -19.37 6.96 -10.87
CA GLY A 324 -19.32 8.32 -10.38
C GLY A 324 -19.71 8.55 -8.92
N ASP A 325 -19.42 9.73 -8.45
CA ASP A 325 -20.07 10.62 -7.49
C ASP A 325 -19.72 10.63 -5.99
N ALA A 326 -18.86 9.78 -5.45
CA ALA A 326 -18.56 9.91 -4.02
C ALA A 326 -17.26 10.68 -3.67
N VAL A 327 -16.32 10.78 -4.60
CA VAL A 327 -14.96 11.33 -4.34
C VAL A 327 -14.89 12.85 -4.51
N GLY A 328 -15.70 13.43 -5.39
CA GLY A 328 -15.76 14.89 -5.60
C GLY A 328 -16.20 15.69 -4.36
N ALA A 329 -17.08 15.12 -3.56
CA ALA A 329 -17.65 15.82 -2.41
C ALA A 329 -16.71 15.95 -1.20
N ALA A 330 -15.74 15.03 -1.04
CA ALA A 330 -14.77 15.10 0.07
C ALA A 330 -13.59 16.05 -0.24
N ALA A 331 -13.19 16.16 -1.51
CA ALA A 331 -12.14 17.07 -1.95
C ALA A 331 -12.62 18.54 -1.95
N GLU A 332 -13.85 18.81 -2.38
CA GLU A 332 -14.44 20.16 -2.29
C GLU A 332 -14.61 20.65 -0.85
N LEU A 333 -14.91 19.76 0.09
CA LEU A 333 -15.08 20.10 1.51
C LEU A 333 -13.75 20.40 2.23
N ALA A 334 -12.65 19.82 1.77
CA ALA A 334 -11.33 20.11 2.32
C ALA A 334 -10.73 21.43 1.79
N GLY A 335 -11.11 21.85 0.57
CA GLY A 335 -10.66 23.11 -0.04
C GLY A 335 -11.40 24.36 0.47
N ALA A 336 -12.63 24.23 0.96
CA ALA A 336 -13.46 25.36 1.38
C ALA A 336 -13.14 25.91 2.79
N GLY A 337 -12.24 25.26 3.54
CA GLY A 337 -11.84 25.66 4.89
C GLY A 337 -10.63 26.61 4.99
N ALA A 338 -9.96 26.91 3.88
CA ALA A 338 -8.71 27.68 3.89
C ALA A 338 -8.85 29.16 3.44
N GLY A 339 -10.06 29.64 3.23
CA GLY A 339 -10.28 30.95 2.62
C GLY A 339 -11.29 31.84 3.34
N THR A 340 -11.13 32.13 4.65
CA THR A 340 -11.74 33.32 5.28
C THR A 340 -10.97 33.69 6.54
N GLY A 341 -10.03 34.57 6.44
CA GLY A 341 -9.30 35.13 7.60
C GLY A 341 -8.33 36.20 7.21
N SER A 342 -8.80 37.29 6.54
CA SER A 342 -8.15 38.59 6.64
C SER A 342 -9.05 39.69 6.06
N LYS A 343 -9.80 40.32 6.94
CA LYS A 343 -10.24 41.74 6.87
C LYS A 343 -10.68 42.12 8.25
N GLU A 344 -9.86 42.77 8.96
CA GLU A 344 -9.92 43.99 9.74
C GLU A 344 -8.65 44.16 10.57
#